data_6148dbd557e4a822150ccc804a30b95b
#
_entry.id   6148dbd557e4a822150ccc804a30b95b
#
_cell.length_a   1.000
_cell.length_b   1.000
_cell.length_c   1.000
_cell.angle_alpha   90.00
_cell.angle_beta   90.00
_cell.angle_gamma   90.00
#
_symmetry.space_group_name_H-M   'P 1'
#
loop_
_entity.id
_entity.type
_entity.pdbx_description
1 polymer ?
#
loop_
_entity_poly.entity_id
_entity_poly.type
_entity_poly.pdbx_seq_one_letter_code
_entity_poly.pdbx_strand_id
1 'polypeptide(L)'
;MITARLLLVMSVVTACSRKAPPPPPPAEPAKDAGVARPVVSDAAAPAPVYRTEKSGDHVSPEQLGHGKTFMVVSEAPLATKVGADILASGGNAVDAAIATAFALAVVFPAAGNLGGGGFAVVRVASGKAVALDFRETAPGAATADMYLDEKGTPTKGSLVGHRASGVPGAVAGMWALHGKLGKKPWKELVEPAIALARDGFIVDKRLAESIERHAPRLLEFATSAEIWVPKRIPRAAGSTVAIPLLAVALERIRDGGADGFYKGETAAAIATEMKAGGGLITGADLAGYKAEWREPLKVSYRGHSLFTMPPPSSGGIVVGMTAGMLRAVELGKLPWHGYEHVHQIVEVWRRAFAARNELLGDPAFVKNMPVAKLLAQPYLDKLAATITPTATSSQDIAPIIEGDHTTNLCVVDSTGMAVALTTTLNTSWGSGVTIHGFLMNNEMDDFTVKPGAANTFGLVQGVANKIEPGKRMLSSMSPTIVEDAKGELRLVVGGAGGPRIITAVWQTISNVIDFGTSIGVAIAWPRFHHQHLPDNVQIEAASIEQATDTKLRAAGYEVKHVTGRAFGVTNAILRVKDGWDGAADPRGGGAAIGD
;
A
#
# COMPACT_ATOMS: atom_id res chain seq x y z
N MET A 1 0.69 94.05 2.41
CA MET A 1 0.49 94.86 3.61
C MET A 1 0.39 93.99 4.81
N ILE A 2 1.18 94.33 5.81
CA ILE A 2 1.18 93.91 7.22
C ILE A 2 1.74 92.49 7.52
N THR A 3 3.00 92.59 7.84
CA THR A 3 3.86 91.66 8.59
C THR A 3 3.43 91.50 10.05
N ALA A 4 3.43 90.30 10.59
CA ALA A 4 3.50 90.09 12.03
C ALA A 4 4.59 89.07 12.34
N ARG A 5 5.64 89.51 12.99
CA ARG A 5 6.72 88.76 13.60
C ARG A 5 6.22 88.13 14.93
N LEU A 6 6.45 86.91 15.18
CA LEU A 6 6.29 86.34 16.50
C LEU A 6 7.67 85.82 17.02
N LEU A 7 8.04 86.28 18.19
CA LEU A 7 9.29 86.00 18.89
C LEU A 7 9.30 84.56 19.37
N LEU A 8 10.45 83.93 19.19
CA LEU A 8 10.75 82.59 19.74
C LEU A 8 11.48 82.74 21.10
N VAL A 9 10.83 82.34 22.18
CA VAL A 9 11.48 82.22 23.49
C VAL A 9 12.06 80.80 23.63
N MET A 10 13.40 80.70 23.68
CA MET A 10 14.10 79.49 23.98
C MET A 10 14.18 79.28 25.51
N SER A 11 13.49 78.30 26.02
CA SER A 11 13.73 77.79 27.37
C SER A 11 14.68 76.55 27.29
N VAL A 12 15.86 76.76 27.82
CA VAL A 12 16.88 75.73 27.98
C VAL A 12 16.46 74.86 29.17
N VAL A 13 16.00 73.63 28.92
CA VAL A 13 15.84 72.61 29.97
C VAL A 13 17.04 71.68 29.91
N THR A 14 17.88 71.78 30.93
CA THR A 14 19.00 70.82 31.13
C THR A 14 18.49 69.48 31.62
N ALA A 15 18.36 68.53 30.72
CA ALA A 15 17.99 67.17 31.07
C ALA A 15 19.24 66.34 31.38
N CYS A 16 19.43 65.99 32.65
CA CYS A 16 20.37 64.95 33.06
C CYS A 16 20.00 63.60 32.41
N SER A 17 20.77 63.18 31.43
CA SER A 17 20.66 61.85 30.85
C SER A 17 21.22 60.79 31.83
N ARG A 18 20.33 60.15 32.60
CA ARG A 18 20.66 58.85 33.22
C ARG A 18 20.68 57.82 32.07
N LYS A 19 21.86 57.25 31.78
CA LYS A 19 22.01 56.08 30.93
C LYS A 19 21.16 54.97 31.54
N ALA A 20 20.22 54.42 30.78
CA ALA A 20 19.54 53.20 31.14
C ALA A 20 20.55 52.04 31.28
N PRO A 21 20.38 51.15 32.25
CA PRO A 21 21.22 49.96 32.36
C PRO A 21 21.07 49.11 31.08
N PRO A 22 22.15 48.40 30.66
CA PRO A 22 22.10 47.51 29.53
C PRO A 22 21.02 46.42 29.77
N PRO A 23 20.34 45.96 28.73
CA PRO A 23 19.38 44.86 28.85
C PRO A 23 20.13 43.63 29.41
N PRO A 24 19.48 42.77 30.24
CA PRO A 24 20.07 41.56 30.74
C PRO A 24 20.47 40.68 29.53
N PRO A 25 21.55 39.88 29.64
CA PRO A 25 21.94 38.94 28.61
C PRO A 25 20.76 38.01 28.31
N PRO A 26 20.61 37.51 27.06
CA PRO A 26 19.61 36.53 26.74
C PRO A 26 19.75 35.36 27.72
N ALA A 27 18.64 34.93 28.32
CA ALA A 27 18.60 33.73 29.13
C ALA A 27 19.19 32.58 28.31
N GLU A 28 20.19 31.89 28.88
CA GLU A 28 20.67 30.62 28.29
C GLU A 28 19.43 29.73 28.05
N PRO A 29 19.32 29.07 26.88
CA PRO A 29 18.26 28.13 26.69
C PRO A 29 18.29 27.13 27.84
N ALA A 30 17.16 27.00 28.53
CA ALA A 30 16.98 26.03 29.58
C ALA A 30 17.52 24.69 29.04
N LYS A 31 18.53 24.14 29.72
CA LYS A 31 19.00 22.78 29.44
C LYS A 31 17.74 21.92 29.47
N ASP A 32 17.40 21.34 28.33
CA ASP A 32 16.35 20.37 28.18
C ASP A 32 16.41 19.46 29.41
N ALA A 33 15.44 19.63 30.31
CA ALA A 33 15.15 18.62 31.30
C ALA A 33 14.69 17.44 30.46
N GLY A 34 15.63 16.55 30.18
CA GLY A 34 15.39 15.39 29.36
C GLY A 34 14.10 14.73 29.84
N VAL A 35 13.04 14.91 29.06
CA VAL A 35 11.92 13.99 29.11
C VAL A 35 12.58 12.66 28.80
N ALA A 36 12.77 11.86 29.84
CA ALA A 36 13.30 10.50 29.70
C ALA A 36 12.43 9.87 28.63
N ARG A 37 13.00 9.69 27.44
CA ARG A 37 12.38 8.78 26.44
C ARG A 37 12.10 7.53 27.26
N PRO A 38 10.87 6.97 27.21
CA PRO A 38 10.68 5.67 27.77
C PRO A 38 11.75 4.82 27.08
N VAL A 39 12.70 4.33 27.85
CA VAL A 39 13.59 3.26 27.46
C VAL A 39 12.59 2.15 27.15
N VAL A 40 12.32 1.93 25.85
CA VAL A 40 11.69 0.70 25.43
C VAL A 40 12.69 -0.33 25.91
N SER A 41 12.41 -0.92 27.07
CA SER A 41 13.16 -2.06 27.55
C SER A 41 13.25 -3.00 26.37
N ASP A 42 14.43 -3.56 26.10
CA ASP A 42 14.59 -4.75 25.28
C ASP A 42 13.69 -5.83 25.91
N ALA A 43 12.40 -5.73 25.67
CA ALA A 43 11.49 -6.80 25.98
C ALA A 43 11.96 -7.96 25.12
N ALA A 44 12.45 -9.00 25.75
CA ALA A 44 12.89 -10.20 25.05
C ALA A 44 11.82 -10.56 24.02
N ALA A 45 12.27 -10.78 22.77
CA ALA A 45 11.33 -11.15 21.70
C ALA A 45 10.43 -12.28 22.21
N PRO A 46 9.10 -12.19 21.98
CA PRO A 46 8.18 -13.21 22.46
C PRO A 46 8.63 -14.59 21.99
N ALA A 47 8.47 -15.60 22.85
CA ALA A 47 8.86 -16.97 22.52
C ALA A 47 8.16 -17.40 21.22
N PRO A 48 8.85 -18.15 20.33
CA PRO A 48 8.25 -18.67 19.11
C PRO A 48 6.99 -19.49 19.40
N VAL A 49 5.93 -19.27 18.61
CA VAL A 49 4.72 -20.08 18.65
C VAL A 49 4.75 -21.01 17.45
N TYR A 50 4.86 -22.33 17.73
CA TYR A 50 4.93 -23.36 16.70
C TYR A 50 3.55 -23.92 16.37
N ARG A 51 3.41 -24.43 15.13
CA ARG A 51 2.21 -25.12 14.67
C ARG A 51 2.01 -26.43 15.45
N THR A 52 0.76 -26.68 15.81
CA THR A 52 0.30 -27.94 16.42
C THR A 52 -0.90 -28.47 15.61
N GLU A 53 -1.32 -29.71 15.84
CA GLU A 53 -2.54 -30.27 15.23
C GLU A 53 -3.82 -29.48 15.55
N LYS A 54 -3.79 -28.66 16.62
CA LYS A 54 -4.92 -27.79 17.06
C LYS A 54 -4.84 -26.37 16.52
N SER A 55 -3.81 -26.02 15.76
CA SER A 55 -3.68 -24.69 15.11
C SER A 55 -4.66 -24.66 13.95
N GLY A 56 -5.86 -24.14 14.22
CA GLY A 56 -6.97 -24.15 13.27
C GLY A 56 -7.10 -22.86 12.48
N ASP A 57 -7.89 -22.94 11.44
CA ASP A 57 -8.16 -21.91 10.46
C ASP A 57 -9.31 -21.04 10.97
N HIS A 58 -8.99 -19.93 11.66
CA HIS A 58 -10.02 -19.07 12.21
C HIS A 58 -10.18 -17.80 11.36
N VAL A 59 -11.20 -17.79 10.52
CA VAL A 59 -11.76 -16.59 9.91
C VAL A 59 -13.09 -16.30 10.60
N SER A 60 -13.34 -15.05 10.98
CA SER A 60 -14.64 -14.71 11.57
C SER A 60 -15.75 -14.85 10.53
N PRO A 61 -16.99 -15.19 10.94
CA PRO A 61 -18.11 -15.33 10.00
C PRO A 61 -18.32 -14.09 9.11
N GLU A 62 -18.05 -12.89 9.63
CA GLU A 62 -18.22 -11.64 8.89
C GLU A 62 -17.18 -11.46 7.79
N GLN A 63 -16.05 -12.14 7.90
CA GLN A 63 -14.97 -12.12 6.91
C GLN A 63 -15.15 -13.16 5.82
N LEU A 64 -16.11 -14.06 5.97
CA LEU A 64 -16.49 -15.06 4.96
C LEU A 64 -17.82 -14.68 4.33
N GLY A 65 -17.95 -14.89 3.04
CA GLY A 65 -19.20 -14.68 2.29
C GLY A 65 -19.37 -15.73 1.23
N HIS A 66 -20.63 -16.04 0.93
CA HIS A 66 -21.04 -16.82 -0.24
C HIS A 66 -22.01 -15.99 -1.07
N GLY A 67 -21.86 -16.02 -2.39
CA GLY A 67 -22.76 -15.36 -3.32
C GLY A 67 -23.01 -16.23 -4.54
N LYS A 68 -24.24 -16.27 -5.02
CA LYS A 68 -24.61 -17.05 -6.21
C LYS A 68 -24.19 -16.35 -7.50
N THR A 69 -24.38 -15.04 -7.56
CA THR A 69 -24.17 -14.28 -8.78
C THR A 69 -23.04 -13.27 -8.67
N PHE A 70 -22.79 -12.72 -7.48
CA PHE A 70 -21.71 -11.76 -7.29
C PHE A 70 -21.02 -11.90 -5.93
N MET A 71 -19.84 -11.30 -5.81
CA MET A 71 -19.08 -11.22 -4.57
C MET A 71 -18.24 -9.95 -4.54
N VAL A 72 -18.20 -9.28 -3.39
CA VAL A 72 -17.30 -8.16 -3.09
C VAL A 72 -16.53 -8.46 -1.81
N VAL A 73 -15.22 -8.26 -1.84
CA VAL A 73 -14.35 -8.42 -0.66
C VAL A 73 -13.45 -7.19 -0.55
N SER A 74 -13.41 -6.55 0.61
CA SER A 74 -12.49 -5.44 0.89
C SER A 74 -12.14 -5.36 2.38
N GLU A 75 -11.20 -4.48 2.74
CA GLU A 75 -10.70 -4.35 4.12
C GLU A 75 -11.58 -3.55 5.07
N ALA A 76 -12.71 -2.97 4.60
CA ALA A 76 -13.65 -2.24 5.46
C ALA A 76 -15.10 -2.64 5.15
N PRO A 77 -15.86 -3.15 6.13
CA PRO A 77 -17.23 -3.65 5.93
C PRO A 77 -18.16 -2.64 5.27
N LEU A 78 -18.08 -1.35 5.65
CA LEU A 78 -18.90 -0.29 5.05
C LEU A 78 -18.58 -0.10 3.56
N ALA A 79 -17.31 -0.16 3.18
CA ALA A 79 -16.91 -0.05 1.78
C ALA A 79 -17.31 -1.30 0.98
N THR A 80 -17.18 -2.51 1.57
CA THR A 80 -17.65 -3.76 0.96
C THR A 80 -19.15 -3.70 0.68
N LYS A 81 -19.93 -3.18 1.66
CA LYS A 81 -21.37 -2.99 1.49
C LYS A 81 -21.70 -2.04 0.35
N VAL A 82 -21.00 -0.92 0.22
CA VAL A 82 -21.21 0.02 -0.90
C VAL A 82 -21.02 -0.70 -2.24
N GLY A 83 -19.95 -1.50 -2.41
CA GLY A 83 -19.74 -2.27 -3.62
C GLY A 83 -20.85 -3.29 -3.90
N ALA A 84 -21.30 -4.01 -2.88
CA ALA A 84 -22.40 -4.97 -3.00
C ALA A 84 -23.72 -4.28 -3.39
N ASP A 85 -24.05 -3.13 -2.80
CA ASP A 85 -25.23 -2.34 -3.15
C ASP A 85 -25.20 -1.86 -4.62
N ILE A 86 -24.02 -1.51 -5.15
CA ILE A 86 -23.83 -1.16 -6.57
C ILE A 86 -24.13 -2.36 -7.46
N LEU A 87 -23.62 -3.56 -7.12
CA LEU A 87 -23.93 -4.78 -7.90
C LEU A 87 -25.43 -5.13 -7.82
N ALA A 88 -26.01 -5.12 -6.63
CA ALA A 88 -27.43 -5.40 -6.41
C ALA A 88 -28.34 -4.42 -7.18
N SER A 89 -27.91 -3.18 -7.38
CA SER A 89 -28.62 -2.17 -8.19
C SER A 89 -28.32 -2.24 -9.69
N GLY A 90 -27.66 -3.30 -10.16
CA GLY A 90 -27.43 -3.58 -11.58
C GLY A 90 -26.15 -2.98 -12.17
N GLY A 91 -25.22 -2.52 -11.33
CA GLY A 91 -23.86 -2.19 -11.73
C GLY A 91 -23.05 -3.43 -12.12
N ASN A 92 -21.90 -3.23 -12.75
CA ASN A 92 -20.95 -4.31 -13.04
C ASN A 92 -19.78 -4.31 -12.01
N ALA A 93 -18.87 -5.28 -12.14
CA ALA A 93 -17.75 -5.43 -11.22
C ALA A 93 -16.83 -4.18 -11.17
N VAL A 94 -16.69 -3.46 -12.27
CA VAL A 94 -15.91 -2.21 -12.33
C VAL A 94 -16.61 -1.08 -11.59
N ASP A 95 -17.93 -0.92 -11.75
CA ASP A 95 -18.71 0.06 -11.01
C ASP A 95 -18.59 -0.17 -9.50
N ALA A 96 -18.75 -1.42 -9.07
CA ALA A 96 -18.62 -1.81 -7.67
C ALA A 96 -17.20 -1.56 -7.13
N ALA A 97 -16.17 -1.89 -7.90
CA ALA A 97 -14.80 -1.65 -7.50
C ALA A 97 -14.49 -0.15 -7.31
N ILE A 98 -14.99 0.71 -8.20
CA ILE A 98 -14.86 2.17 -8.11
C ILE A 98 -15.56 2.71 -6.85
N ALA A 99 -16.80 2.33 -6.64
CA ALA A 99 -17.57 2.79 -5.48
C ALA A 99 -16.96 2.31 -4.15
N THR A 100 -16.48 1.06 -4.11
CA THR A 100 -15.75 0.51 -2.97
C THR A 100 -14.45 1.29 -2.71
N ALA A 101 -13.68 1.62 -3.75
CA ALA A 101 -12.44 2.37 -3.63
C ALA A 101 -12.67 3.78 -3.07
N PHE A 102 -13.69 4.52 -3.53
CA PHE A 102 -14.07 5.81 -2.96
C PHE A 102 -14.57 5.70 -1.52
N ALA A 103 -15.35 4.67 -1.21
CA ALA A 103 -15.79 4.42 0.18
C ALA A 103 -14.59 4.10 1.10
N LEU A 104 -13.62 3.28 0.65
CA LEU A 104 -12.38 3.02 1.38
C LEU A 104 -11.58 4.31 1.66
N ALA A 105 -11.57 5.26 0.73
CA ALA A 105 -10.90 6.55 0.94
C ALA A 105 -11.50 7.35 2.12
N VAL A 106 -12.74 7.07 2.50
CA VAL A 106 -13.44 7.69 3.64
C VAL A 106 -13.29 6.86 4.91
N VAL A 107 -13.66 5.57 4.85
CA VAL A 107 -13.81 4.73 6.05
C VAL A 107 -12.55 3.96 6.43
N PHE A 108 -11.55 3.93 5.57
CA PHE A 108 -10.26 3.28 5.79
C PHE A 108 -9.07 4.20 5.42
N PRO A 109 -8.99 5.41 6.01
CA PRO A 109 -8.04 6.47 5.61
C PRO A 109 -6.57 6.11 5.80
N ALA A 110 -6.28 5.04 6.56
CA ALA A 110 -4.91 4.56 6.72
C ALA A 110 -4.28 4.06 5.40
N ALA A 111 -5.09 3.67 4.41
CA ALA A 111 -4.63 3.16 3.12
C ALA A 111 -5.58 3.44 1.94
N GLY A 112 -6.90 3.45 2.14
CA GLY A 112 -7.88 3.94 1.17
C GLY A 112 -7.66 5.43 0.92
N ASN A 113 -7.72 5.91 -0.33
CA ASN A 113 -7.18 7.22 -0.62
C ASN A 113 -7.75 7.90 -1.87
N LEU A 114 -7.62 9.23 -1.92
CA LEU A 114 -7.64 10.05 -3.13
C LEU A 114 -6.24 10.56 -3.47
N GLY A 115 -5.41 10.77 -2.43
CA GLY A 115 -4.05 11.33 -2.54
C GLY A 115 -2.95 10.31 -2.75
N GLY A 116 -3.28 9.10 -3.18
CA GLY A 116 -2.38 8.00 -3.49
C GLY A 116 -2.56 7.45 -4.90
N GLY A 117 -2.25 6.18 -5.09
CA GLY A 117 -2.36 5.50 -6.37
C GLY A 117 -2.41 3.98 -6.26
N GLY A 118 -2.22 3.29 -7.38
CA GLY A 118 -2.31 1.84 -7.38
C GLY A 118 -2.40 1.19 -8.76
N PHE A 119 -2.97 -0.03 -8.76
CA PHE A 119 -3.12 -0.88 -9.94
C PHE A 119 -4.43 -1.66 -9.92
N ALA A 120 -4.95 -1.96 -11.10
CA ALA A 120 -6.06 -2.88 -11.27
C ALA A 120 -5.78 -3.89 -12.39
N VAL A 121 -6.15 -5.15 -12.17
CA VAL A 121 -6.30 -6.17 -13.21
C VAL A 121 -7.79 -6.47 -13.32
N VAL A 122 -8.31 -6.38 -14.54
CA VAL A 122 -9.72 -6.60 -14.85
C VAL A 122 -9.83 -7.70 -15.89
N ARG A 123 -10.64 -8.71 -15.60
CA ARG A 123 -11.12 -9.68 -16.58
C ARG A 123 -12.52 -9.27 -16.98
N VAL A 124 -12.70 -8.88 -18.25
CA VAL A 124 -14.03 -8.55 -18.76
C VAL A 124 -14.85 -9.82 -19.02
N ALA A 125 -16.17 -9.67 -19.14
CA ALA A 125 -17.09 -10.81 -19.32
C ALA A 125 -16.73 -11.73 -20.50
N SER A 126 -16.07 -11.21 -21.55
CA SER A 126 -15.59 -12.02 -22.69
C SER A 126 -14.36 -12.87 -22.39
N GLY A 127 -13.79 -12.81 -21.17
CA GLY A 127 -12.58 -13.51 -20.78
C GLY A 127 -11.28 -12.75 -21.05
N LYS A 128 -11.29 -11.63 -21.78
CA LYS A 128 -10.08 -10.83 -21.98
C LYS A 128 -9.66 -10.15 -20.67
N ALA A 129 -8.39 -10.24 -20.32
CA ALA A 129 -7.82 -9.49 -19.22
C ALA A 129 -7.16 -8.19 -19.70
N VAL A 130 -7.24 -7.12 -18.89
CA VAL A 130 -6.58 -5.84 -19.08
C VAL A 130 -6.02 -5.37 -17.75
N ALA A 131 -4.95 -4.56 -17.77
CA ALA A 131 -4.36 -3.98 -16.58
C ALA A 131 -4.40 -2.45 -16.65
N LEU A 132 -4.59 -1.79 -15.52
CA LEU A 132 -4.53 -0.34 -15.39
C LEU A 132 -3.49 0.04 -14.35
N ASP A 133 -2.58 0.93 -14.75
CA ASP A 133 -1.55 1.55 -13.94
C ASP A 133 -1.97 2.98 -13.60
N PHE A 134 -2.28 3.21 -12.34
CA PHE A 134 -2.52 4.54 -11.77
C PHE A 134 -1.58 4.79 -10.58
N ARG A 135 -0.36 4.22 -10.67
CA ARG A 135 0.74 4.45 -9.74
C ARG A 135 1.13 5.93 -9.72
N GLU A 136 1.52 6.43 -8.59
CA GLU A 136 2.03 7.78 -8.42
C GLU A 136 3.26 8.03 -9.32
N THR A 137 3.50 9.30 -9.64
CA THR A 137 4.71 9.73 -10.34
C THR A 137 5.52 10.69 -9.48
N ALA A 138 6.84 10.68 -9.64
CA ALA A 138 7.69 11.70 -9.05
C ALA A 138 7.30 13.08 -9.59
N PRO A 139 7.20 14.12 -8.75
CA PRO A 139 6.98 15.50 -9.20
C PRO A 139 8.06 15.95 -10.18
N GLY A 140 7.73 16.89 -11.06
CA GLY A 140 8.66 17.42 -12.07
C GLY A 140 9.92 18.09 -11.51
N ALA A 141 9.88 18.53 -10.25
CA ALA A 141 11.02 19.11 -9.53
C ALA A 141 11.83 18.10 -8.70
N ALA A 142 11.51 16.79 -8.74
CA ALA A 142 12.23 15.77 -7.99
C ALA A 142 13.64 15.55 -8.53
N THR A 143 14.63 15.33 -7.64
CA THR A 143 16.01 15.01 -7.98
C THR A 143 16.45 13.71 -7.32
N ALA A 144 17.46 13.06 -7.89
CA ALA A 144 17.93 11.76 -7.44
C ALA A 144 18.46 11.77 -6.00
N ASP A 145 18.96 12.90 -5.54
CA ASP A 145 19.61 13.12 -4.24
C ASP A 145 18.75 13.90 -3.23
N MET A 146 17.49 14.20 -3.58
CA MET A 146 16.63 15.08 -2.77
C MET A 146 16.39 14.63 -1.32
N TYR A 147 16.68 13.38 -1.00
CA TYR A 147 16.56 12.79 0.34
C TYR A 147 17.90 12.47 1.00
N LEU A 148 19.01 12.90 0.42
CA LEU A 148 20.33 12.77 1.02
C LEU A 148 20.69 14.02 1.81
N ASP A 149 21.37 13.84 2.95
CA ASP A 149 22.01 14.93 3.66
C ASP A 149 23.33 15.34 2.97
N GLU A 150 23.99 16.37 3.52
CA GLU A 150 25.28 16.87 2.99
C GLU A 150 26.40 15.81 2.97
N LYS A 151 26.26 14.74 3.73
CA LYS A 151 27.20 13.61 3.78
C LYS A 151 26.79 12.46 2.85
N GLY A 152 25.70 12.64 2.10
CA GLY A 152 25.14 11.60 1.23
C GLY A 152 24.46 10.46 1.99
N THR A 153 23.98 10.73 3.21
CA THR A 153 23.21 9.75 4.02
C THR A 153 21.71 9.93 3.79
N PRO A 154 20.93 8.85 3.59
CA PRO A 154 19.48 8.95 3.48
C PRO A 154 18.83 9.55 4.72
N THR A 155 17.92 10.50 4.52
CA THR A 155 17.11 11.14 5.56
C THR A 155 15.72 10.50 5.62
N LYS A 156 14.88 10.92 6.57
CA LYS A 156 13.47 10.51 6.66
C LYS A 156 12.53 11.37 5.80
N GLY A 157 13.06 12.23 4.95
CA GLY A 157 12.26 13.15 4.12
C GLY A 157 11.35 12.46 3.09
N SER A 158 11.63 11.19 2.76
CA SER A 158 10.77 10.34 1.93
C SER A 158 9.56 9.75 2.66
N LEU A 159 9.50 9.82 3.99
CA LEU A 159 8.49 9.14 4.81
C LEU A 159 7.43 10.08 5.39
N VAL A 160 7.80 11.31 5.77
CA VAL A 160 6.93 12.23 6.51
C VAL A 160 6.97 13.60 5.88
N GLY A 161 5.78 14.23 5.78
CA GLY A 161 5.64 15.59 5.30
C GLY A 161 5.48 15.71 3.78
N HIS A 162 5.39 16.94 3.33
CA HIS A 162 4.98 17.32 1.98
C HIS A 162 5.93 16.80 0.87
N ARG A 163 7.24 16.71 1.17
CA ARG A 163 8.24 16.22 0.21
C ARG A 163 8.16 14.72 -0.07
N ALA A 164 7.51 13.97 0.84
CA ALA A 164 7.38 12.51 0.71
C ALA A 164 6.37 12.09 -0.37
N SER A 165 5.52 13.03 -0.85
CA SER A 165 4.40 12.70 -1.72
C SER A 165 4.77 12.69 -3.19
N GLY A 166 4.41 11.59 -3.87
CA GLY A 166 4.30 11.51 -5.32
C GLY A 166 2.98 12.09 -5.82
N VAL A 167 2.92 12.43 -7.10
CA VAL A 167 1.70 12.95 -7.76
C VAL A 167 0.63 11.87 -7.75
N PRO A 168 -0.55 12.12 -7.15
CA PRO A 168 -1.58 11.11 -6.96
C PRO A 168 -2.18 10.59 -8.27
N GLY A 169 -2.51 9.29 -8.29
CA GLY A 169 -3.10 8.63 -9.45
C GLY A 169 -4.49 8.04 -9.24
N ALA A 170 -4.96 7.89 -7.97
CA ALA A 170 -6.16 7.13 -7.64
C ALA A 170 -7.41 7.62 -8.38
N VAL A 171 -7.69 8.92 -8.39
CA VAL A 171 -8.89 9.48 -9.05
C VAL A 171 -8.83 9.28 -10.56
N ALA A 172 -7.66 9.48 -11.19
CA ALA A 172 -7.49 9.23 -12.63
C ALA A 172 -7.66 7.76 -12.98
N GLY A 173 -7.21 6.85 -12.10
CA GLY A 173 -7.42 5.41 -12.25
C GLY A 173 -8.90 5.03 -12.24
N MET A 174 -9.65 5.50 -11.25
CA MET A 174 -11.09 5.25 -11.16
C MET A 174 -11.85 5.84 -12.36
N TRP A 175 -11.49 7.05 -12.79
CA TRP A 175 -12.07 7.68 -13.97
C TRP A 175 -11.77 6.90 -15.26
N ALA A 176 -10.54 6.41 -15.44
CA ALA A 176 -10.13 5.61 -16.59
C ALA A 176 -10.85 4.25 -16.62
N LEU A 177 -11.02 3.59 -15.45
CA LEU A 177 -11.81 2.35 -15.33
C LEU A 177 -13.25 2.59 -15.76
N HIS A 178 -13.89 3.63 -15.20
CA HIS A 178 -15.27 3.98 -15.54
C HIS A 178 -15.44 4.26 -17.03
N GLY A 179 -14.60 5.12 -17.61
CA GLY A 179 -14.71 5.54 -19.01
C GLY A 179 -14.57 4.40 -20.01
N LYS A 180 -13.86 3.32 -19.65
CA LYS A 180 -13.65 2.17 -20.55
C LYS A 180 -14.59 1.00 -20.27
N LEU A 181 -14.94 0.75 -19.00
CA LEU A 181 -15.59 -0.50 -18.57
C LEU A 181 -16.78 -0.27 -17.64
N GLY A 182 -17.04 0.95 -17.20
CA GLY A 182 -18.16 1.29 -16.33
C GLY A 182 -19.51 1.13 -17.06
N LYS A 183 -20.55 0.83 -16.30
CA LYS A 183 -21.93 0.64 -16.76
C LYS A 183 -22.89 1.66 -16.17
N LYS A 184 -22.75 1.94 -14.86
CA LYS A 184 -23.59 2.93 -14.17
C LYS A 184 -23.11 4.35 -14.40
N PRO A 185 -23.99 5.36 -14.27
CA PRO A 185 -23.55 6.75 -14.26
C PRO A 185 -22.47 7.01 -13.18
N TRP A 186 -21.42 7.70 -13.55
CA TRP A 186 -20.30 8.03 -12.65
C TRP A 186 -20.75 8.61 -11.29
N LYS A 187 -21.74 9.49 -11.32
CA LYS A 187 -22.26 10.15 -10.12
C LYS A 187 -22.80 9.17 -9.10
N GLU A 188 -23.43 8.09 -9.54
CA GLU A 188 -23.96 7.05 -8.64
C GLU A 188 -22.85 6.29 -7.91
N LEU A 189 -21.65 6.22 -8.48
CA LEU A 189 -20.51 5.50 -7.91
C LEU A 189 -19.77 6.32 -6.83
N VAL A 190 -19.82 7.65 -6.92
CA VAL A 190 -19.15 8.54 -5.96
C VAL A 190 -20.07 8.93 -4.79
N GLU A 191 -21.39 9.01 -5.04
CA GLU A 191 -22.37 9.49 -4.05
C GLU A 191 -22.35 8.76 -2.70
N PRO A 192 -22.19 7.41 -2.62
CA PRO A 192 -22.11 6.73 -1.33
C PRO A 192 -20.93 7.20 -0.47
N ALA A 193 -19.78 7.47 -1.09
CA ALA A 193 -18.61 7.99 -0.38
C ALA A 193 -18.82 9.43 0.11
N ILE A 194 -19.53 10.26 -0.67
CA ILE A 194 -19.93 11.61 -0.24
C ILE A 194 -20.80 11.54 1.00
N ALA A 195 -21.81 10.67 1.01
CA ALA A 195 -22.68 10.48 2.15
C ALA A 195 -21.90 10.06 3.40
N LEU A 196 -21.01 9.05 3.28
CA LEU A 196 -20.14 8.61 4.38
C LEU A 196 -19.24 9.73 4.92
N ALA A 197 -18.69 10.56 4.04
CA ALA A 197 -17.82 11.66 4.45
C ALA A 197 -18.59 12.81 5.11
N ARG A 198 -19.78 13.15 4.58
CA ARG A 198 -20.61 14.25 5.05
C ARG A 198 -21.35 13.92 6.33
N ASP A 199 -22.05 12.77 6.33
CA ASP A 199 -22.95 12.39 7.42
C ASP A 199 -22.19 11.65 8.54
N GLY A 200 -20.98 11.17 8.23
CA GLY A 200 -20.08 10.51 9.16
C GLY A 200 -20.26 9.00 9.21
N PHE A 201 -19.27 8.35 9.80
CA PHE A 201 -19.24 6.90 10.03
C PHE A 201 -18.71 6.60 11.45
N ILE A 202 -18.99 5.39 11.93
CA ILE A 202 -18.52 4.95 13.25
C ILE A 202 -17.07 4.45 13.12
N VAL A 203 -16.19 4.98 13.96
CA VAL A 203 -14.81 4.49 14.11
C VAL A 203 -14.87 3.10 14.73
N ASP A 204 -14.42 2.09 14.00
CA ASP A 204 -14.28 0.75 14.53
C ASP A 204 -13.03 0.62 15.43
N LYS A 205 -12.89 -0.53 16.09
CA LYS A 205 -11.76 -0.81 16.98
C LYS A 205 -10.42 -0.74 16.25
N ARG A 206 -10.35 -1.28 15.03
CA ARG A 206 -9.12 -1.32 14.22
C ARG A 206 -8.67 0.08 13.82
N LEU A 207 -9.60 0.92 13.36
CA LEU A 207 -9.31 2.30 13.00
C LEU A 207 -8.87 3.10 14.24
N ALA A 208 -9.53 2.92 15.40
CA ALA A 208 -9.14 3.57 16.65
C ALA A 208 -7.70 3.19 17.06
N GLU A 209 -7.36 1.91 17.05
CA GLU A 209 -6.00 1.42 17.32
C GLU A 209 -4.96 1.97 16.33
N SER A 210 -5.36 2.11 15.06
CA SER A 210 -4.50 2.71 14.03
C SER A 210 -4.28 4.20 14.27
N ILE A 211 -5.32 4.95 14.62
CA ILE A 211 -5.23 6.38 14.97
C ILE A 211 -4.33 6.56 16.18
N GLU A 212 -4.52 5.78 17.24
CA GLU A 212 -3.72 5.85 18.46
C GLU A 212 -2.23 5.62 18.18
N ARG A 213 -1.92 4.56 17.43
CA ARG A 213 -0.53 4.22 17.04
C ARG A 213 0.15 5.32 16.24
N HIS A 214 -0.59 5.99 15.36
CA HIS A 214 -0.05 7.00 14.46
C HIS A 214 -0.31 8.44 14.94
N ALA A 215 -0.93 8.63 16.12
CA ALA A 215 -1.20 9.94 16.69
C ALA A 215 0.03 10.87 16.73
N PRO A 216 1.25 10.41 17.06
CA PRO A 216 2.44 11.28 17.02
C PRO A 216 2.65 11.93 15.66
N ARG A 217 2.56 11.16 14.55
CA ARG A 217 2.68 11.67 13.17
C ARG A 217 1.51 12.60 12.82
N LEU A 218 0.29 12.19 13.12
CA LEU A 218 -0.92 12.96 12.79
C LEU A 218 -0.95 14.32 13.51
N LEU A 219 -0.36 14.42 14.69
CA LEU A 219 -0.24 15.66 15.45
C LEU A 219 0.78 16.66 14.87
N GLU A 220 1.66 16.23 13.96
CA GLU A 220 2.60 17.12 13.28
C GLU A 220 1.90 18.01 12.23
N PHE A 221 0.69 17.63 11.78
CA PHE A 221 -0.06 18.31 10.72
C PHE A 221 -1.43 18.77 11.24
N ALA A 222 -1.67 20.07 11.24
CA ALA A 222 -2.85 20.68 11.86
C ALA A 222 -4.17 20.06 11.38
N THR A 223 -4.37 19.91 10.06
CA THR A 223 -5.59 19.33 9.49
C THR A 223 -5.78 17.87 9.88
N SER A 224 -4.70 17.09 9.89
CA SER A 224 -4.73 15.68 10.32
C SER A 224 -5.06 15.56 11.81
N ALA A 225 -4.46 16.42 12.64
CA ALA A 225 -4.71 16.48 14.07
C ALA A 225 -6.18 16.85 14.38
N GLU A 226 -6.74 17.82 13.67
CA GLU A 226 -8.13 18.26 13.85
C GLU A 226 -9.13 17.11 13.58
N ILE A 227 -8.91 16.35 12.52
CA ILE A 227 -9.80 15.26 12.13
C ILE A 227 -9.64 14.04 13.05
N TRP A 228 -8.41 13.58 13.27
CA TRP A 228 -8.14 12.27 13.84
C TRP A 228 -7.71 12.28 15.31
N VAL A 229 -7.13 13.39 15.80
CA VAL A 229 -6.61 13.55 17.17
C VAL A 229 -7.08 14.89 17.78
N PRO A 230 -8.40 15.22 17.68
CA PRO A 230 -8.91 16.50 18.15
C PRO A 230 -8.57 16.73 19.62
N LYS A 231 -8.17 17.96 19.96
CA LYS A 231 -7.70 18.34 21.31
C LYS A 231 -6.56 17.41 21.81
N ARG A 232 -5.75 16.85 20.90
CA ARG A 232 -4.67 15.89 21.17
C ARG A 232 -5.14 14.55 21.77
N ILE A 233 -6.41 14.19 21.57
CA ILE A 233 -7.02 12.93 22.01
C ILE A 233 -7.38 12.10 20.77
N PRO A 234 -6.79 10.91 20.56
CA PRO A 234 -7.14 10.03 19.45
C PRO A 234 -8.64 9.68 19.44
N ARG A 235 -9.24 9.62 18.26
CA ARG A 235 -10.63 9.16 18.13
C ARG A 235 -10.78 7.74 18.64
N ALA A 236 -11.71 7.54 19.56
CA ALA A 236 -11.98 6.25 20.17
C ALA A 236 -12.94 5.40 19.32
N ALA A 237 -12.87 4.08 19.47
CA ALA A 237 -13.87 3.18 18.90
C ALA A 237 -15.28 3.56 19.38
N GLY A 238 -16.27 3.47 18.48
CA GLY A 238 -17.65 3.88 18.72
C GLY A 238 -17.91 5.38 18.52
N SER A 239 -16.88 6.22 18.37
CA SER A 239 -17.07 7.64 18.03
C SER A 239 -17.47 7.82 16.56
N THR A 240 -18.23 8.87 16.28
CA THR A 240 -18.57 9.25 14.89
C THR A 240 -17.55 10.25 14.36
N VAL A 241 -17.11 10.04 13.11
CA VAL A 241 -16.25 10.97 12.36
C VAL A 241 -16.95 11.38 11.08
N ALA A 242 -17.18 12.67 10.91
CA ALA A 242 -17.54 13.29 9.64
C ALA A 242 -16.35 14.10 9.12
N ILE A 243 -16.18 14.12 7.79
CA ILE A 243 -15.07 14.83 7.13
C ILE A 243 -15.67 15.72 6.01
N PRO A 244 -16.32 16.85 6.36
CA PRO A 244 -17.04 17.69 5.39
C PRO A 244 -16.17 18.18 4.23
N LEU A 245 -14.90 18.48 4.48
CA LEU A 245 -13.98 18.90 3.42
C LEU A 245 -13.71 17.77 2.42
N LEU A 246 -13.67 16.51 2.87
CA LEU A 246 -13.57 15.36 1.98
C LEU A 246 -14.84 15.17 1.15
N ALA A 247 -16.02 15.39 1.76
CA ALA A 247 -17.28 15.35 1.02
C ALA A 247 -17.27 16.37 -0.13
N VAL A 248 -16.84 17.61 0.13
CA VAL A 248 -16.72 18.66 -0.91
C VAL A 248 -15.72 18.26 -2.01
N ALA A 249 -14.57 17.65 -1.67
CA ALA A 249 -13.63 17.15 -2.67
C ALA A 249 -14.25 16.03 -3.53
N LEU A 250 -14.98 15.10 -2.91
CA LEU A 250 -15.72 14.04 -3.61
C LEU A 250 -16.86 14.59 -4.47
N GLU A 251 -17.58 15.64 -4.04
CA GLU A 251 -18.59 16.33 -4.85
C GLU A 251 -17.99 16.93 -6.13
N ARG A 252 -16.83 17.55 -6.05
CA ARG A 252 -16.11 18.04 -7.22
C ARG A 252 -15.72 16.91 -8.17
N ILE A 253 -15.26 15.78 -7.63
CA ILE A 253 -14.93 14.56 -8.41
C ILE A 253 -16.21 13.98 -9.02
N ARG A 254 -17.33 13.93 -8.29
CA ARG A 254 -18.63 13.48 -8.80
C ARG A 254 -19.08 14.31 -10.01
N ASP A 255 -18.95 15.62 -9.93
CA ASP A 255 -19.48 16.54 -10.93
C ASP A 255 -18.52 16.79 -12.09
N GLY A 256 -17.20 16.80 -11.84
CA GLY A 256 -16.16 17.08 -12.83
C GLY A 256 -15.36 15.85 -13.31
N GLY A 257 -15.65 14.65 -12.81
CA GLY A 257 -14.79 13.48 -13.09
C GLY A 257 -13.37 13.70 -12.56
N ALA A 258 -12.38 13.25 -13.33
CA ALA A 258 -10.97 13.46 -12.97
C ALA A 258 -10.59 14.95 -12.88
N ASP A 259 -11.19 15.81 -13.69
CA ASP A 259 -10.93 17.26 -13.65
C ASP A 259 -11.31 17.88 -12.31
N GLY A 260 -12.30 17.33 -11.59
CA GLY A 260 -12.67 17.77 -10.24
C GLY A 260 -11.56 17.59 -9.19
N PHE A 261 -10.55 16.76 -9.49
CA PHE A 261 -9.37 16.55 -8.64
C PHE A 261 -8.11 17.21 -9.22
N TYR A 262 -7.85 17.03 -10.51
CA TYR A 262 -6.59 17.43 -11.14
C TYR A 262 -6.59 18.88 -11.65
N LYS A 263 -7.73 19.55 -11.63
CA LYS A 263 -7.92 20.95 -12.03
C LYS A 263 -8.76 21.71 -11.00
N GLY A 264 -8.91 23.00 -11.17
CA GLY A 264 -9.74 23.84 -10.33
C GLY A 264 -9.29 23.91 -8.86
N GLU A 265 -10.26 23.97 -7.95
CA GLU A 265 -10.02 24.27 -6.53
C GLU A 265 -9.25 23.16 -5.80
N THR A 266 -9.52 21.87 -6.08
CA THR A 266 -8.83 20.77 -5.43
C THR A 266 -7.35 20.77 -5.80
N ALA A 267 -7.02 20.89 -7.09
CA ALA A 267 -5.64 20.99 -7.56
C ALA A 267 -4.92 22.23 -7.02
N ALA A 268 -5.60 23.37 -6.98
CA ALA A 268 -5.05 24.62 -6.42
C ALA A 268 -4.74 24.47 -4.92
N ALA A 269 -5.61 23.82 -4.16
CA ALA A 269 -5.39 23.56 -2.74
C ALA A 269 -4.19 22.62 -2.52
N ILE A 270 -4.07 21.55 -3.31
CA ILE A 270 -2.91 20.65 -3.25
C ILE A 270 -1.62 21.45 -3.53
N ALA A 271 -1.57 22.20 -4.62
CA ALA A 271 -0.38 22.97 -4.99
C ALA A 271 -0.02 24.04 -3.94
N THR A 272 -1.02 24.68 -3.34
CA THR A 272 -0.82 25.69 -2.29
C THR A 272 -0.25 25.07 -1.03
N GLU A 273 -0.83 23.98 -0.54
CA GLU A 273 -0.36 23.26 0.65
C GLU A 273 1.03 22.68 0.45
N MET A 274 1.29 22.08 -0.72
CA MET A 274 2.62 21.57 -1.07
C MET A 274 3.66 22.68 -1.05
N LYS A 275 3.36 23.84 -1.66
CA LYS A 275 4.27 24.99 -1.64
C LYS A 275 4.52 25.50 -0.22
N ALA A 276 3.48 25.60 0.61
CA ALA A 276 3.60 26.07 1.99
C ALA A 276 4.45 25.16 2.86
N GLY A 277 4.31 23.83 2.68
CA GLY A 277 5.06 22.82 3.44
C GLY A 277 6.38 22.38 2.81
N GLY A 278 6.83 23.02 1.72
CA GLY A 278 8.08 22.67 1.04
C GLY A 278 8.02 21.39 0.20
N GLY A 279 6.82 20.93 -0.15
CA GLY A 279 6.59 19.83 -1.09
C GLY A 279 6.85 20.24 -2.55
N LEU A 280 6.86 19.26 -3.45
CA LEU A 280 7.27 19.47 -4.85
C LEU A 280 6.11 19.43 -5.86
N ILE A 281 4.94 18.90 -5.48
CA ILE A 281 3.80 18.76 -6.38
C ILE A 281 3.25 20.14 -6.77
N THR A 282 3.16 20.39 -8.07
CA THR A 282 2.62 21.63 -8.64
C THR A 282 1.28 21.37 -9.36
N GLY A 283 0.56 22.45 -9.69
CA GLY A 283 -0.63 22.34 -10.53
C GLY A 283 -0.34 21.75 -11.92
N ALA A 284 0.88 21.97 -12.45
CA ALA A 284 1.31 21.38 -13.73
C ALA A 284 1.50 19.86 -13.62
N ASP A 285 2.08 19.38 -12.52
CA ASP A 285 2.23 17.94 -12.26
C ASP A 285 0.86 17.24 -12.19
N LEU A 286 -0.09 17.86 -11.46
CA LEU A 286 -1.46 17.37 -11.36
C LEU A 286 -2.15 17.34 -12.73
N ALA A 287 -2.16 18.45 -13.46
CA ALA A 287 -2.81 18.53 -14.77
C ALA A 287 -2.18 17.60 -15.83
N GLY A 288 -0.91 17.26 -15.67
CA GLY A 288 -0.16 16.35 -16.54
C GLY A 288 -0.35 14.87 -16.23
N TYR A 289 -0.89 14.52 -15.07
CA TYR A 289 -1.00 13.12 -14.65
C TYR A 289 -1.98 12.33 -15.55
N LYS A 290 -1.60 11.09 -15.88
CA LYS A 290 -2.44 10.15 -16.65
C LYS A 290 -2.29 8.73 -16.12
N ALA A 291 -3.41 8.04 -15.93
CA ALA A 291 -3.42 6.60 -15.73
C ALA A 291 -3.14 5.89 -17.07
N GLU A 292 -2.47 4.75 -17.04
CA GLU A 292 -2.01 4.04 -18.25
C GLU A 292 -2.60 2.62 -18.32
N TRP A 293 -3.24 2.30 -19.44
CA TRP A 293 -3.62 0.93 -19.75
C TRP A 293 -2.42 0.12 -20.19
N ARG A 294 -2.27 -1.07 -19.59
CA ARG A 294 -1.18 -2.00 -19.88
C ARG A 294 -1.73 -3.36 -20.26
N GLU A 295 -0.94 -4.15 -20.95
CA GLU A 295 -1.21 -5.57 -21.15
C GLU A 295 -0.79 -6.31 -19.88
N PRO A 296 -1.69 -7.12 -19.23
CA PRO A 296 -1.31 -7.87 -18.04
C PRO A 296 -0.28 -8.96 -18.38
N LEU A 297 0.56 -9.28 -17.42
CA LEU A 297 1.42 -10.45 -17.55
C LEU A 297 0.56 -11.71 -17.45
N LYS A 298 0.74 -12.63 -18.41
CA LYS A 298 0.13 -13.95 -18.38
C LYS A 298 1.17 -14.98 -17.96
N VAL A 299 0.92 -15.66 -16.85
CA VAL A 299 1.80 -16.69 -16.29
C VAL A 299 1.05 -18.02 -16.22
N SER A 300 1.68 -19.11 -16.63
CA SER A 300 1.08 -20.45 -16.52
C SER A 300 1.54 -21.14 -15.23
N TYR A 301 0.62 -21.71 -14.46
CA TYR A 301 0.90 -22.48 -13.26
C TYR A 301 -0.09 -23.62 -13.07
N ARG A 302 0.38 -24.87 -13.03
CA ARG A 302 -0.47 -26.07 -12.80
C ARG A 302 -1.71 -26.14 -13.70
N GLY A 303 -1.59 -25.80 -14.98
CA GLY A 303 -2.71 -25.78 -15.92
C GLY A 303 -3.60 -24.54 -15.81
N HIS A 304 -3.34 -23.63 -14.87
CA HIS A 304 -4.03 -22.37 -14.72
C HIS A 304 -3.31 -21.25 -15.46
N SER A 305 -4.05 -20.19 -15.83
CA SER A 305 -3.50 -18.92 -16.34
C SER A 305 -3.67 -17.84 -15.29
N LEU A 306 -2.56 -17.25 -14.84
CA LEU A 306 -2.53 -16.13 -13.91
C LEU A 306 -2.35 -14.83 -14.70
N PHE A 307 -3.27 -13.88 -14.58
CA PHE A 307 -3.15 -12.53 -15.13
C PHE A 307 -2.81 -11.59 -13.99
N THR A 308 -1.67 -10.96 -14.06
CA THR A 308 -1.15 -10.13 -12.98
C THR A 308 -0.50 -8.84 -13.52
N MET A 309 -0.17 -7.91 -12.61
CA MET A 309 0.30 -6.58 -12.99
C MET A 309 1.73 -6.60 -13.55
N PRO A 310 1.97 -5.97 -14.73
CA PRO A 310 3.32 -5.75 -15.25
C PRO A 310 4.03 -4.59 -14.53
N PRO A 311 5.33 -4.34 -14.80
CA PRO A 311 6.02 -3.13 -14.34
C PRO A 311 5.26 -1.83 -14.70
N PRO A 312 5.26 -0.82 -13.81
CA PRO A 312 6.14 -0.64 -12.64
C PRO A 312 5.75 -1.44 -11.39
N SER A 313 4.81 -2.38 -11.46
CA SER A 313 4.71 -3.39 -10.42
C SER A 313 5.71 -4.53 -10.66
N SER A 314 6.45 -4.89 -9.62
CA SER A 314 7.32 -6.07 -9.61
C SER A 314 6.57 -7.36 -9.26
N GLY A 315 5.36 -7.22 -8.70
CA GLY A 315 4.60 -8.33 -8.15
C GLY A 315 4.36 -9.45 -9.16
N GLY A 316 3.88 -9.09 -10.35
CA GLY A 316 3.64 -10.06 -11.41
C GLY A 316 4.90 -10.78 -11.91
N ILE A 317 6.05 -10.09 -11.92
CA ILE A 317 7.33 -10.71 -12.29
C ILE A 317 7.75 -11.73 -11.23
N VAL A 318 7.73 -11.37 -9.94
CA VAL A 318 8.13 -12.28 -8.86
C VAL A 318 7.17 -13.47 -8.76
N VAL A 319 5.85 -13.26 -8.88
CA VAL A 319 4.86 -14.35 -8.96
C VAL A 319 5.15 -15.26 -10.16
N GLY A 320 5.44 -14.69 -11.33
CA GLY A 320 5.77 -15.44 -12.54
C GLY A 320 7.07 -16.24 -12.43
N MET A 321 8.12 -15.63 -11.88
CA MET A 321 9.38 -16.34 -11.61
C MET A 321 9.19 -17.47 -10.60
N THR A 322 8.38 -17.25 -9.57
CA THR A 322 8.05 -18.27 -8.56
C THR A 322 7.32 -19.43 -9.20
N ALA A 323 6.27 -19.17 -9.97
CA ALA A 323 5.51 -20.20 -10.70
C ALA A 323 6.41 -21.03 -11.63
N GLY A 324 7.27 -20.37 -12.38
CA GLY A 324 8.14 -21.01 -13.36
C GLY A 324 9.24 -21.86 -12.71
N MET A 325 9.90 -21.38 -11.66
CA MET A 325 10.93 -22.15 -10.95
C MET A 325 10.35 -23.34 -10.18
N LEU A 326 9.12 -23.22 -9.65
CA LEU A 326 8.45 -24.30 -8.90
C LEU A 326 7.66 -25.27 -9.79
N ARG A 327 7.66 -25.10 -11.12
CA ARG A 327 6.81 -25.91 -12.00
C ARG A 327 7.06 -27.42 -11.89
N ALA A 328 8.30 -27.83 -11.64
CA ALA A 328 8.70 -29.24 -11.49
C ALA A 328 8.57 -29.77 -10.05
N VAL A 329 8.35 -28.89 -9.06
CA VAL A 329 8.19 -29.25 -7.65
C VAL A 329 6.73 -29.51 -7.35
N GLU A 330 6.33 -30.71 -7.00
CA GLU A 330 4.95 -31.04 -6.62
C GLU A 330 4.66 -30.62 -5.17
N LEU A 331 4.44 -29.29 -4.96
CA LEU A 331 4.27 -28.70 -3.63
C LEU A 331 3.17 -29.40 -2.82
N GLY A 332 2.05 -29.76 -3.44
CA GLY A 332 0.94 -30.44 -2.77
C GLY A 332 1.24 -31.85 -2.28
N LYS A 333 2.38 -32.44 -2.68
CA LYS A 333 2.88 -33.71 -2.13
C LYS A 333 3.83 -33.53 -0.96
N LEU A 334 4.32 -32.33 -0.72
CA LEU A 334 5.18 -32.01 0.42
C LEU A 334 4.31 -31.74 1.65
N PRO A 335 4.79 -32.08 2.86
CA PRO A 335 4.13 -31.63 4.08
C PRO A 335 4.00 -30.11 4.07
N TRP A 336 2.77 -29.61 4.19
CA TRP A 336 2.51 -28.18 4.19
C TRP A 336 3.33 -27.49 5.30
N HIS A 337 4.11 -26.47 4.94
CA HIS A 337 5.06 -25.76 5.81
C HIS A 337 6.09 -26.67 6.50
N GLY A 338 6.33 -27.88 5.97
CA GLY A 338 7.50 -28.69 6.30
C GLY A 338 8.79 -28.09 5.74
N TYR A 339 9.93 -28.65 6.15
CA TYR A 339 11.26 -28.13 5.75
C TYR A 339 11.39 -27.97 4.23
N GLU A 340 11.12 -29.01 3.47
CA GLU A 340 11.28 -29.04 2.01
C GLU A 340 10.35 -28.01 1.33
N HIS A 341 9.12 -27.88 1.80
CA HIS A 341 8.16 -26.90 1.28
C HIS A 341 8.64 -25.46 1.51
N VAL A 342 9.02 -25.10 2.74
CA VAL A 342 9.53 -23.77 3.08
C VAL A 342 10.84 -23.50 2.36
N HIS A 343 11.78 -24.44 2.37
CA HIS A 343 13.07 -24.33 1.73
C HIS A 343 12.95 -24.02 0.23
N GLN A 344 12.18 -24.80 -0.52
CA GLN A 344 11.99 -24.61 -1.96
C GLN A 344 11.44 -23.19 -2.27
N ILE A 345 10.43 -22.77 -1.55
CA ILE A 345 9.80 -21.47 -1.78
C ILE A 345 10.74 -20.32 -1.40
N VAL A 346 11.42 -20.41 -0.26
CA VAL A 346 12.36 -19.38 0.20
C VAL A 346 13.51 -19.20 -0.79
N GLU A 347 14.09 -20.30 -1.28
CA GLU A 347 15.20 -20.22 -2.24
C GLU A 347 14.76 -19.66 -3.60
N VAL A 348 13.54 -19.95 -4.02
CA VAL A 348 12.94 -19.33 -5.21
C VAL A 348 12.73 -17.82 -5.00
N TRP A 349 12.16 -17.43 -3.87
CA TRP A 349 11.96 -15.99 -3.56
C TRP A 349 13.29 -15.24 -3.44
N ARG A 350 14.31 -15.82 -2.84
CA ARG A 350 15.64 -15.23 -2.78
C ARG A 350 16.14 -14.83 -4.17
N ARG A 351 15.99 -15.70 -5.17
CA ARG A 351 16.41 -15.45 -6.55
C ARG A 351 15.51 -14.46 -7.28
N ALA A 352 14.21 -14.57 -7.09
CA ALA A 352 13.23 -13.70 -7.72
C ALA A 352 13.33 -12.26 -7.19
N PHE A 353 13.49 -12.06 -5.89
CA PHE A 353 13.67 -10.74 -5.29
C PHE A 353 15.05 -10.13 -5.60
N ALA A 354 16.10 -10.93 -5.73
CA ALA A 354 17.39 -10.44 -6.21
C ALA A 354 17.27 -9.82 -7.61
N ALA A 355 16.63 -10.54 -8.55
CA ALA A 355 16.38 -10.02 -9.90
C ALA A 355 15.45 -8.78 -9.88
N ARG A 356 14.41 -8.78 -9.03
CA ARG A 356 13.50 -7.65 -8.81
C ARG A 356 14.25 -6.39 -8.40
N ASN A 357 15.09 -6.51 -7.40
CA ASN A 357 15.77 -5.38 -6.78
C ASN A 357 16.75 -4.70 -7.72
N GLU A 358 17.41 -5.45 -8.56
CA GLU A 358 18.45 -4.94 -9.45
C GLU A 358 17.91 -4.46 -10.81
N LEU A 359 16.91 -5.15 -11.38
CA LEU A 359 16.58 -5.03 -12.80
C LEU A 359 15.26 -4.31 -13.09
N LEU A 360 14.37 -4.14 -12.08
CA LEU A 360 13.04 -3.62 -12.33
C LEU A 360 12.88 -2.15 -11.90
N GLY A 361 12.01 -1.46 -12.63
CA GLY A 361 11.64 -0.06 -12.41
C GLY A 361 10.49 0.33 -13.34
N ASP A 362 10.33 1.63 -13.61
CA ASP A 362 9.36 2.13 -14.58
C ASP A 362 9.80 1.79 -16.02
N PRO A 363 9.00 1.06 -16.81
CA PRO A 363 9.35 0.68 -18.19
C PRO A 363 9.52 1.89 -19.14
N ALA A 364 8.95 3.06 -18.81
CA ALA A 364 9.14 4.27 -19.59
C ALA A 364 10.57 4.84 -19.42
N PHE A 365 11.24 4.54 -18.31
CA PHE A 365 12.57 5.06 -17.95
C PHE A 365 13.67 4.00 -18.01
N VAL A 366 13.34 2.73 -17.76
CA VAL A 366 14.31 1.62 -17.79
C VAL A 366 14.29 0.96 -19.17
N LYS A 367 15.19 1.43 -20.04
CA LYS A 367 15.36 0.85 -21.37
C LYS A 367 15.87 -0.59 -21.27
N ASN A 368 15.31 -1.49 -22.10
CA ASN A 368 15.70 -2.91 -22.16
C ASN A 368 15.49 -3.70 -20.85
N MET A 369 14.48 -3.32 -20.03
CA MET A 369 14.10 -4.12 -18.86
C MET A 369 13.84 -5.57 -19.30
N PRO A 370 14.53 -6.57 -18.70
CA PRO A 370 14.57 -7.94 -19.26
C PRO A 370 13.37 -8.80 -18.87
N VAL A 371 12.13 -8.25 -18.90
CA VAL A 371 10.91 -8.94 -18.47
C VAL A 371 10.71 -10.29 -19.15
N ALA A 372 10.84 -10.33 -20.49
CA ALA A 372 10.70 -11.57 -21.24
C ALA A 372 11.74 -12.62 -20.86
N LYS A 373 12.98 -12.19 -20.58
CA LYS A 373 14.06 -13.09 -20.14
C LYS A 373 13.80 -13.64 -18.74
N LEU A 374 13.35 -12.78 -17.81
CA LEU A 374 13.05 -13.16 -16.42
C LEU A 374 11.92 -14.19 -16.34
N LEU A 375 10.98 -14.18 -17.27
CA LEU A 375 9.86 -15.12 -17.34
C LEU A 375 10.08 -16.28 -18.32
N ALA A 376 11.23 -16.30 -19.02
CA ALA A 376 11.54 -17.38 -19.95
C ALA A 376 11.87 -18.67 -19.22
N GLN A 377 11.15 -19.76 -19.53
CA GLN A 377 11.30 -21.02 -18.81
C GLN A 377 12.72 -21.58 -18.79
N PRO A 378 13.53 -21.53 -19.89
CA PRO A 378 14.91 -22.00 -19.84
C PRO A 378 15.79 -21.22 -18.85
N TYR A 379 15.50 -19.94 -18.62
CA TYR A 379 16.18 -19.12 -17.61
C TYR A 379 15.75 -19.53 -16.20
N LEU A 380 14.44 -19.73 -15.99
CA LEU A 380 13.88 -20.14 -14.69
C LEU A 380 14.35 -21.54 -14.31
N ASP A 381 14.44 -22.49 -15.24
CA ASP A 381 14.99 -23.83 -15.01
C ASP A 381 16.46 -23.78 -14.58
N LYS A 382 17.27 -22.90 -15.18
CA LYS A 382 18.66 -22.68 -14.76
C LYS A 382 18.73 -22.11 -13.35
N LEU A 383 17.88 -21.15 -13.00
CA LEU A 383 17.83 -20.62 -11.63
C LEU A 383 17.38 -21.69 -10.62
N ALA A 384 16.36 -22.46 -10.94
CA ALA A 384 15.89 -23.55 -10.09
C ALA A 384 16.98 -24.61 -9.86
N ALA A 385 17.77 -24.93 -10.89
CA ALA A 385 18.88 -25.88 -10.78
C ALA A 385 20.04 -25.40 -9.86
N THR A 386 20.08 -24.12 -9.48
CA THR A 386 21.06 -23.60 -8.51
C THR A 386 20.61 -23.75 -7.06
N ILE A 387 19.40 -24.23 -6.80
CA ILE A 387 18.91 -24.48 -5.45
C ILE A 387 19.61 -25.72 -4.90
N THR A 388 20.29 -25.54 -3.76
CA THR A 388 21.01 -26.61 -3.05
C THR A 388 20.19 -27.06 -1.84
N PRO A 389 20.49 -28.21 -1.21
CA PRO A 389 19.79 -28.65 0.00
C PRO A 389 19.94 -27.74 1.24
N THR A 390 20.81 -26.74 1.17
CA THR A 390 21.09 -25.77 2.25
C THR A 390 20.79 -24.33 1.79
N ALA A 391 20.69 -23.42 2.74
CA ALA A 391 20.47 -22.00 2.46
C ALA A 391 21.55 -21.42 1.55
N THR A 392 21.15 -20.68 0.53
CA THR A 392 22.04 -19.83 -0.26
C THR A 392 22.22 -18.50 0.49
N SER A 393 23.45 -17.96 0.58
CA SER A 393 23.67 -16.62 1.17
C SER A 393 23.17 -15.53 0.24
N SER A 394 22.55 -14.50 0.80
CA SER A 394 22.15 -13.28 0.06
C SER A 394 23.18 -12.15 0.13
N GLN A 395 24.36 -12.40 0.68
CA GLN A 395 25.47 -11.46 0.94
C GLN A 395 25.07 -10.11 1.56
N ASP A 396 25.55 -9.96 2.78
CA ASP A 396 25.57 -8.83 3.70
C ASP A 396 24.96 -7.50 3.26
N ILE A 397 23.81 -7.11 3.81
CA ILE A 397 23.44 -5.70 4.03
C ILE A 397 22.42 -5.55 5.18
N ALA A 398 22.54 -4.41 5.84
CA ALA A 398 22.01 -3.86 7.07
C ALA A 398 20.46 -3.82 7.30
N PRO A 399 20.05 -3.41 8.53
CA PRO A 399 18.84 -3.86 9.18
C PRO A 399 17.55 -3.09 8.84
N ILE A 400 16.45 -3.72 9.20
CA ILE A 400 15.04 -3.51 8.92
C ILE A 400 14.41 -2.40 9.78
N ILE A 401 13.44 -1.65 9.18
CA ILE A 401 12.32 -1.04 9.90
C ILE A 401 11.04 -1.45 9.17
N GLU A 402 10.07 -1.99 9.90
CA GLU A 402 8.81 -2.52 9.35
C GLU A 402 7.76 -1.43 9.21
N GLY A 403 7.06 -1.40 8.07
CA GLY A 403 5.85 -0.63 7.85
C GLY A 403 4.93 -1.38 6.90
N ASP A 404 3.69 -1.67 7.34
CA ASP A 404 2.65 -2.34 6.56
C ASP A 404 1.53 -1.35 6.32
N HIS A 405 1.20 -0.99 5.02
CA HIS A 405 -0.13 -0.46 4.78
C HIS A 405 -0.38 -0.13 3.30
N THR A 406 -1.17 -1.00 2.72
CA THR A 406 -1.81 -0.92 1.42
C THR A 406 -3.23 -1.41 1.66
N THR A 407 -4.17 -1.17 0.76
CA THR A 407 -5.47 -1.85 0.78
C THR A 407 -5.76 -2.48 -0.56
N ASN A 408 -6.56 -3.53 -0.53
CA ASN A 408 -6.96 -4.25 -1.73
C ASN A 408 -8.45 -4.58 -1.69
N LEU A 409 -9.06 -4.69 -2.87
CA LEU A 409 -10.42 -5.18 -3.03
C LEU A 409 -10.51 -6.16 -4.20
N CYS A 410 -11.43 -7.10 -4.09
CA CYS A 410 -11.78 -8.06 -5.13
C CYS A 410 -13.28 -8.01 -5.39
N VAL A 411 -13.68 -8.03 -6.66
CA VAL A 411 -15.09 -8.01 -7.08
C VAL A 411 -15.28 -9.00 -8.22
N VAL A 412 -16.41 -9.71 -8.20
CA VAL A 412 -16.91 -10.52 -9.31
C VAL A 412 -18.39 -10.22 -9.48
N ASP A 413 -18.87 -10.07 -10.73
CA ASP A 413 -20.29 -9.87 -11.05
C ASP A 413 -20.92 -11.11 -11.71
N SER A 414 -22.23 -11.02 -11.96
CA SER A 414 -23.03 -12.10 -12.55
C SER A 414 -22.62 -12.50 -13.98
N THR A 415 -21.85 -11.67 -14.67
CA THR A 415 -21.36 -11.97 -16.03
C THR A 415 -20.00 -12.65 -16.01
N GLY A 416 -19.37 -12.82 -14.83
CA GLY A 416 -18.00 -13.30 -14.67
C GLY A 416 -16.95 -12.22 -14.97
N MET A 417 -17.35 -10.95 -15.09
CA MET A 417 -16.38 -9.84 -15.01
C MET A 417 -15.80 -9.79 -13.63
N ALA A 418 -14.49 -9.64 -13.55
CA ALA A 418 -13.76 -9.64 -12.27
C ALA A 418 -12.75 -8.48 -12.18
N VAL A 419 -12.58 -7.93 -11.00
CA VAL A 419 -11.63 -6.88 -10.68
C VAL A 419 -10.80 -7.28 -9.47
N ALA A 420 -9.49 -7.29 -9.60
CA ALA A 420 -8.53 -7.23 -8.50
C ALA A 420 -7.90 -5.83 -8.53
N LEU A 421 -8.10 -5.03 -7.47
CA LEU A 421 -7.58 -3.67 -7.37
C LEU A 421 -6.82 -3.51 -6.06
N THR A 422 -5.62 -2.95 -6.16
CA THR A 422 -4.78 -2.61 -5.01
C THR A 422 -4.43 -1.13 -5.07
N THR A 423 -4.68 -0.40 -3.98
CA THR A 423 -4.40 1.02 -3.86
C THR A 423 -3.71 1.33 -2.53
N THR A 424 -2.95 2.42 -2.46
CA THR A 424 -2.05 2.69 -1.33
C THR A 424 -1.79 4.17 -1.12
N LEU A 425 -1.32 4.48 0.07
CA LEU A 425 -0.60 5.71 0.42
C LEU A 425 0.90 5.43 0.67
N ASN A 426 1.39 4.24 0.39
CA ASN A 426 2.63 3.58 0.76
C ASN A 426 2.61 3.09 2.22
N THR A 427 2.95 3.92 3.21
CA THR A 427 2.81 3.53 4.63
C THR A 427 1.45 3.96 5.19
N SER A 428 1.08 3.40 6.34
CA SER A 428 -0.16 3.79 7.04
C SER A 428 -0.20 5.30 7.26
N TRP A 429 -1.33 5.91 6.88
CA TRP A 429 -1.54 7.36 6.94
C TRP A 429 -0.62 8.18 6.02
N GLY A 430 0.06 7.54 5.09
CA GLY A 430 0.90 8.17 4.08
C GLY A 430 1.95 9.11 4.67
N SER A 431 2.08 10.29 4.08
CA SER A 431 2.99 11.35 4.55
C SER A 431 2.55 12.03 5.85
N GLY A 432 1.33 11.77 6.32
CA GLY A 432 0.69 12.45 7.44
C GLY A 432 -0.01 13.76 7.05
N VAL A 433 0.26 14.29 5.87
CA VAL A 433 -0.33 15.55 5.37
C VAL A 433 -1.76 15.31 4.89
N THR A 434 -2.72 16.06 5.40
CA THR A 434 -4.12 16.03 4.97
C THR A 434 -4.50 17.32 4.25
N ILE A 435 -5.06 17.20 3.03
CA ILE A 435 -5.53 18.31 2.19
C ILE A 435 -7.00 18.06 1.86
N HIS A 436 -7.89 19.02 2.06
CA HIS A 436 -9.33 18.83 1.84
C HIS A 436 -9.91 17.53 2.43
N GLY A 437 -9.37 17.11 3.59
CA GLY A 437 -9.85 15.92 4.30
C GLY A 437 -9.29 14.57 3.81
N PHE A 438 -8.53 14.50 2.70
CA PHE A 438 -7.83 13.29 2.26
C PHE A 438 -6.33 13.37 2.55
N LEU A 439 -5.75 12.21 2.85
CA LEU A 439 -4.32 12.07 3.12
C LEU A 439 -3.52 12.00 1.82
N MET A 440 -2.32 12.58 1.85
CA MET A 440 -1.33 12.47 0.80
C MET A 440 -0.41 11.27 1.05
N ASN A 441 0.00 10.63 -0.04
CA ASN A 441 0.91 9.50 -0.02
C ASN A 441 2.34 9.89 0.43
N ASN A 442 3.13 8.90 0.82
CA ASN A 442 4.59 8.99 0.96
C ASN A 442 5.29 7.98 0.05
N GLU A 443 4.78 7.88 -1.17
CA GLU A 443 5.17 6.87 -2.15
C GLU A 443 6.58 7.10 -2.73
N MET A 444 7.14 8.31 -2.58
CA MET A 444 8.51 8.61 -2.98
C MET A 444 9.56 7.74 -2.28
N ASP A 445 9.23 7.14 -1.12
CA ASP A 445 10.08 6.20 -0.40
C ASP A 445 10.30 4.87 -1.15
N ASP A 446 9.40 4.51 -2.06
CA ASP A 446 9.54 3.30 -2.87
C ASP A 446 10.62 3.41 -3.95
N PHE A 447 11.11 4.62 -4.25
CA PHE A 447 12.30 4.79 -5.07
C PHE A 447 13.58 4.35 -4.36
N THR A 448 14.60 4.09 -5.16
CA THR A 448 15.97 3.97 -4.66
C THR A 448 16.50 5.36 -4.31
N VAL A 449 16.46 5.71 -3.02
CA VAL A 449 17.03 6.96 -2.51
C VAL A 449 18.54 6.97 -2.64
N LYS A 450 19.18 5.84 -2.38
CA LYS A 450 20.61 5.60 -2.57
C LYS A 450 20.82 4.13 -2.93
N PRO A 451 21.49 3.80 -4.05
CA PRO A 451 21.81 2.42 -4.38
C PRO A 451 22.52 1.71 -3.23
N GLY A 452 22.07 0.52 -2.87
CA GLY A 452 22.59 -0.25 -1.75
C GLY A 452 22.04 0.14 -0.37
N ALA A 453 21.23 1.20 -0.26
CA ALA A 453 20.51 1.52 0.97
C ALA A 453 19.09 0.94 0.92
N ALA A 454 18.59 0.49 2.08
CA ALA A 454 17.23 -0.03 2.20
C ALA A 454 16.21 1.12 2.32
N ASN A 455 15.03 0.96 1.71
CA ASN A 455 13.86 1.82 1.98
C ASN A 455 13.16 1.37 3.28
N THR A 456 12.00 1.98 3.60
CA THR A 456 11.23 1.64 4.82
C THR A 456 10.80 0.18 4.90
N PHE A 457 10.70 -0.52 3.76
CA PHE A 457 10.36 -1.95 3.69
C PHE A 457 11.58 -2.89 3.74
N GLY A 458 12.78 -2.37 3.92
CA GLY A 458 14.01 -3.15 3.89
C GLY A 458 14.44 -3.57 2.48
N LEU A 459 13.79 -3.06 1.43
CA LEU A 459 14.17 -3.35 0.05
C LEU A 459 15.43 -2.58 -0.32
N VAL A 460 16.48 -3.31 -0.65
CA VAL A 460 17.74 -2.76 -1.17
C VAL A 460 17.69 -2.84 -2.69
N GLN A 461 17.58 -1.68 -3.34
CA GLN A 461 17.31 -1.61 -4.78
C GLN A 461 18.47 -0.97 -5.54
N GLY A 462 18.61 -1.37 -6.82
CA GLY A 462 19.60 -0.84 -7.75
C GLY A 462 19.18 0.48 -8.40
N VAL A 463 19.98 0.92 -9.37
CA VAL A 463 19.79 2.20 -10.09
C VAL A 463 18.56 2.22 -11.01
N ALA A 464 18.00 1.06 -11.37
CA ALA A 464 16.82 0.97 -12.21
C ALA A 464 15.62 1.72 -11.63
N ASN A 465 15.51 1.76 -10.30
CA ASN A 465 14.43 2.44 -9.59
C ASN A 465 14.87 3.78 -8.94
N LYS A 466 15.92 4.45 -9.41
CA LYS A 466 16.32 5.78 -8.92
C LYS A 466 15.24 6.83 -9.21
N ILE A 467 15.21 7.90 -8.41
CA ILE A 467 14.29 9.03 -8.59
C ILE A 467 14.63 9.77 -9.89
N GLU A 468 13.61 9.99 -10.71
CA GLU A 468 13.67 10.84 -11.91
C GLU A 468 12.31 11.57 -12.07
N PRO A 469 12.27 12.84 -12.53
CA PRO A 469 11.01 13.58 -12.73
C PRO A 469 10.02 12.83 -13.61
N GLY A 470 8.76 12.74 -13.18
CA GLY A 470 7.69 12.05 -13.92
C GLY A 470 7.72 10.53 -13.89
N LYS A 471 8.74 9.92 -13.30
CA LYS A 471 8.90 8.47 -13.19
C LYS A 471 7.97 7.88 -12.14
N ARG A 472 7.44 6.68 -12.40
CA ARG A 472 6.71 5.87 -11.42
C ARG A 472 7.69 5.03 -10.59
N MET A 473 7.51 5.02 -9.28
CA MET A 473 8.30 4.19 -8.38
C MET A 473 7.89 2.73 -8.49
N LEU A 474 8.88 1.83 -8.36
CA LEU A 474 8.65 0.38 -8.39
C LEU A 474 7.76 -0.07 -7.23
N SER A 475 6.74 -0.88 -7.53
CA SER A 475 5.76 -1.36 -6.56
C SER A 475 5.88 -2.87 -6.33
N SER A 476 5.34 -3.33 -5.19
CA SER A 476 5.13 -4.76 -4.88
C SER A 476 3.65 -5.18 -4.96
N MET A 477 2.72 -4.29 -5.30
CA MET A 477 1.30 -4.60 -5.41
C MET A 477 1.05 -5.65 -6.50
N SER A 478 0.31 -6.72 -6.17
CA SER A 478 0.18 -7.93 -7.00
C SER A 478 -1.29 -8.32 -7.22
N PRO A 479 -2.17 -7.40 -7.72
CA PRO A 479 -3.51 -7.82 -8.08
C PRO A 479 -3.45 -8.91 -9.15
N THR A 480 -4.13 -10.04 -8.90
CA THR A 480 -4.04 -11.23 -9.75
C THR A 480 -5.41 -11.86 -9.96
N ILE A 481 -5.68 -12.25 -11.19
CA ILE A 481 -6.86 -13.02 -11.60
C ILE A 481 -6.38 -14.35 -12.16
N VAL A 482 -7.00 -15.46 -11.75
CA VAL A 482 -6.64 -16.81 -12.17
C VAL A 482 -7.80 -17.44 -12.94
N GLU A 483 -7.49 -17.96 -14.12
CA GLU A 483 -8.37 -18.82 -14.89
C GLU A 483 -7.91 -20.28 -14.79
N ASP A 484 -8.88 -21.18 -14.85
CA ASP A 484 -8.60 -22.61 -14.94
C ASP A 484 -8.14 -23.04 -16.35
N ALA A 485 -7.92 -24.33 -16.54
CA ALA A 485 -7.48 -24.91 -17.83
C ALA A 485 -8.49 -24.72 -18.97
N LYS A 486 -9.75 -24.39 -18.66
CA LYS A 486 -10.80 -24.11 -19.65
C LYS A 486 -10.93 -22.62 -19.96
N GLY A 487 -10.17 -21.76 -19.27
CA GLY A 487 -10.28 -20.30 -19.38
C GLY A 487 -11.43 -19.72 -18.55
N GLU A 488 -11.99 -20.49 -17.62
CA GLU A 488 -13.03 -20.00 -16.72
C GLU A 488 -12.40 -19.31 -15.49
N LEU A 489 -13.04 -18.25 -15.02
CA LEU A 489 -12.58 -17.54 -13.81
C LEU A 489 -12.59 -18.49 -12.61
N ARG A 490 -11.41 -18.64 -11.97
CA ARG A 490 -11.22 -19.52 -10.82
C ARG A 490 -11.00 -18.75 -9.52
N LEU A 491 -10.10 -17.74 -9.53
CA LEU A 491 -9.70 -17.02 -8.33
C LEU A 491 -9.42 -15.56 -8.66
N VAL A 492 -9.86 -14.64 -7.79
CA VAL A 492 -9.47 -13.23 -7.79
C VAL A 492 -8.77 -12.96 -6.46
N VAL A 493 -7.56 -12.42 -6.48
CA VAL A 493 -6.77 -12.21 -5.27
C VAL A 493 -5.89 -10.97 -5.39
N GLY A 494 -5.72 -10.29 -4.28
CA GLY A 494 -4.76 -9.21 -4.11
C GLY A 494 -4.37 -9.09 -2.64
N GLY A 495 -3.49 -8.14 -2.32
CA GLY A 495 -3.04 -8.01 -0.94
C GLY A 495 -2.45 -6.65 -0.62
N ALA A 496 -2.21 -6.46 0.67
CA ALA A 496 -1.59 -5.31 1.32
C ALA A 496 -0.40 -5.77 2.17
N GLY A 497 0.64 -4.92 2.35
CA GLY A 497 1.78 -5.28 3.22
C GLY A 497 3.16 -5.12 2.58
N GLY A 498 3.37 -4.11 1.75
CA GLY A 498 4.68 -3.85 1.10
C GLY A 498 5.17 -5.07 0.31
N PRO A 499 6.45 -5.47 0.40
CA PRO A 499 6.98 -6.62 -0.33
C PRO A 499 6.34 -7.96 0.04
N ARG A 500 5.73 -8.06 1.23
CA ARG A 500 4.99 -9.25 1.67
C ARG A 500 3.70 -9.47 0.88
N ILE A 501 3.19 -8.47 0.16
CA ILE A 501 2.07 -8.63 -0.76
C ILE A 501 2.35 -9.78 -1.74
N ILE A 502 3.53 -9.79 -2.35
CA ILE A 502 3.90 -10.78 -3.37
C ILE A 502 3.86 -12.19 -2.79
N THR A 503 4.45 -12.38 -1.62
CA THR A 503 4.55 -13.69 -0.98
C THR A 503 3.22 -14.16 -0.37
N ALA A 504 2.40 -13.23 0.14
CA ALA A 504 1.06 -13.53 0.64
C ALA A 504 0.11 -13.93 -0.50
N VAL A 505 0.09 -13.18 -1.60
CA VAL A 505 -0.69 -13.50 -2.80
C VAL A 505 -0.25 -14.86 -3.37
N TRP A 506 1.07 -15.11 -3.48
CA TRP A 506 1.57 -16.40 -3.92
C TRP A 506 1.11 -17.56 -3.02
N GLN A 507 1.25 -17.43 -1.69
CA GLN A 507 0.82 -18.48 -0.74
C GLN A 507 -0.69 -18.72 -0.82
N THR A 508 -1.51 -17.67 -0.99
CA THR A 508 -2.96 -17.84 -1.20
C THR A 508 -3.25 -18.61 -2.49
N ILE A 509 -2.57 -18.30 -3.60
CA ILE A 509 -2.71 -19.03 -4.87
C ILE A 509 -2.28 -20.49 -4.70
N SER A 510 -1.12 -20.74 -4.09
CA SER A 510 -0.59 -22.11 -3.87
C SER A 510 -1.49 -22.92 -2.93
N ASN A 511 -1.99 -22.33 -1.85
CA ASN A 511 -2.92 -23.01 -0.94
C ASN A 511 -4.20 -23.48 -1.65
N VAL A 512 -4.72 -22.68 -2.58
CA VAL A 512 -5.89 -23.07 -3.39
C VAL A 512 -5.53 -24.10 -4.47
N ILE A 513 -4.43 -23.88 -5.21
CA ILE A 513 -4.11 -24.70 -6.40
C ILE A 513 -3.37 -25.99 -6.03
N ASP A 514 -2.31 -25.91 -5.18
CA ASP A 514 -1.50 -27.07 -4.84
C ASP A 514 -2.10 -27.93 -3.71
N PHE A 515 -2.78 -27.27 -2.73
CA PHE A 515 -3.33 -27.96 -1.56
C PHE A 515 -4.86 -28.08 -1.58
N GLY A 516 -5.55 -27.47 -2.54
CA GLY A 516 -6.99 -27.64 -2.75
C GLY A 516 -7.86 -27.08 -1.61
N THR A 517 -7.37 -26.10 -0.85
CA THR A 517 -8.08 -25.56 0.31
C THR A 517 -9.25 -24.64 -0.09
N SER A 518 -10.22 -24.47 0.81
CA SER A 518 -11.23 -23.40 0.69
C SER A 518 -10.56 -22.04 0.78
N ILE A 519 -11.25 -20.99 0.31
CA ILE A 519 -10.67 -19.65 0.30
C ILE A 519 -10.44 -19.08 1.69
N GLY A 520 -11.35 -19.39 2.64
CA GLY A 520 -11.18 -18.99 4.04
C GLY A 520 -9.90 -19.60 4.63
N VAL A 521 -9.68 -20.90 4.42
CA VAL A 521 -8.46 -21.61 4.84
C VAL A 521 -7.23 -21.03 4.15
N ALA A 522 -7.27 -20.86 2.83
CA ALA A 522 -6.13 -20.35 2.04
C ALA A 522 -5.63 -18.99 2.55
N ILE A 523 -6.56 -18.12 2.98
CA ILE A 523 -6.24 -16.77 3.48
C ILE A 523 -5.82 -16.81 4.95
N ALA A 524 -6.51 -17.60 5.80
CA ALA A 524 -6.26 -17.64 7.24
C ALA A 524 -4.94 -18.32 7.60
N TRP A 525 -4.52 -19.28 6.80
CA TRP A 525 -3.32 -20.06 7.09
C TRP A 525 -2.12 -19.17 7.36
N PRO A 526 -1.31 -19.47 8.40
CA PRO A 526 -0.12 -18.73 8.74
C PRO A 526 0.89 -18.72 7.60
N ARG A 527 1.65 -17.62 7.52
CA ARG A 527 2.56 -17.34 6.40
C ARG A 527 4.01 -17.32 6.82
N PHE A 528 4.88 -17.42 5.81
CA PHE A 528 6.30 -17.09 5.93
C PHE A 528 6.70 -16.17 4.78
N HIS A 529 7.86 -15.49 4.93
CA HIS A 529 8.31 -14.50 3.96
C HIS A 529 9.83 -14.49 3.84
N HIS A 530 10.32 -14.23 2.63
CA HIS A 530 11.70 -13.91 2.31
C HIS A 530 11.75 -12.96 1.12
N GLN A 531 12.62 -11.94 1.17
CA GLN A 531 12.71 -10.91 0.12
C GLN A 531 14.14 -10.65 -0.36
N HIS A 532 15.01 -11.68 -0.33
CA HIS A 532 16.44 -11.62 -0.63
C HIS A 532 17.23 -10.87 0.47
N LEU A 533 17.02 -9.60 0.62
CA LEU A 533 17.60 -8.77 1.68
C LEU A 533 16.46 -8.08 2.45
N PRO A 534 16.54 -8.06 3.81
CA PRO A 534 17.54 -8.76 4.63
C PRO A 534 17.48 -10.28 4.47
N ASP A 535 18.64 -10.95 4.62
CA ASP A 535 18.75 -12.40 4.44
C ASP A 535 18.25 -13.17 5.66
N ASN A 536 16.94 -13.17 5.86
CA ASN A 536 16.29 -13.96 6.91
C ASN A 536 14.92 -14.48 6.44
N VAL A 537 14.52 -15.60 6.99
CA VAL A 537 13.19 -16.18 6.81
C VAL A 537 12.31 -15.70 7.95
N GLN A 538 11.33 -14.87 7.63
CA GLN A 538 10.32 -14.42 8.59
C GLN A 538 9.21 -15.46 8.67
N ILE A 539 8.88 -15.87 9.88
CA ILE A 539 7.89 -16.91 10.15
C ILE A 539 6.78 -16.32 11.03
N GLU A 540 5.54 -16.42 10.57
CA GLU A 540 4.38 -16.06 11.36
C GLU A 540 4.14 -17.09 12.48
N ALA A 541 3.55 -16.66 13.58
CA ALA A 541 3.18 -17.55 14.69
C ALA A 541 2.36 -18.74 14.18
N ALA A 542 2.67 -19.94 14.68
CA ALA A 542 2.05 -21.21 14.27
C ALA A 542 2.18 -21.58 12.78
N SER A 543 3.08 -20.94 12.02
CA SER A 543 3.32 -21.24 10.60
C SER A 543 4.04 -22.58 10.40
N ILE A 544 5.01 -22.88 11.24
CA ILE A 544 5.84 -24.08 11.14
C ILE A 544 5.88 -24.86 12.46
N GLU A 545 6.23 -26.13 12.39
CA GLU A 545 6.54 -26.96 13.55
C GLU A 545 7.97 -26.70 14.05
N GLN A 546 8.22 -26.95 15.33
CA GLN A 546 9.54 -26.79 15.93
C GLN A 546 10.63 -27.61 15.20
N ALA A 547 10.29 -28.81 14.76
CA ALA A 547 11.20 -29.66 13.98
C ALA A 547 11.62 -29.02 12.65
N THR A 548 10.69 -28.29 12.00
CA THR A 548 10.97 -27.53 10.77
C THR A 548 11.89 -26.36 11.06
N ASP A 549 11.64 -25.57 12.12
CA ASP A 549 12.52 -24.46 12.54
C ASP A 549 13.95 -24.94 12.80
N THR A 550 14.10 -26.05 13.56
CA THR A 550 15.40 -26.67 13.84
C THR A 550 16.13 -27.06 12.55
N LYS A 551 15.44 -27.68 11.59
CA LYS A 551 16.02 -28.05 10.30
C LYS A 551 16.42 -26.85 9.45
N LEU A 552 15.58 -25.78 9.41
CA LEU A 552 15.90 -24.56 8.69
C LEU A 552 17.19 -23.90 9.24
N ARG A 553 17.31 -23.78 10.56
CA ARG A 553 18.52 -23.23 11.20
C ARG A 553 19.75 -24.11 10.94
N ALA A 554 19.61 -25.41 11.03
CA ALA A 554 20.70 -26.36 10.73
C ALA A 554 21.13 -26.29 9.26
N ALA A 555 20.22 -25.95 8.35
CA ALA A 555 20.50 -25.73 6.94
C ALA A 555 21.11 -24.35 6.63
N GLY A 556 21.32 -23.48 7.64
CA GLY A 556 21.98 -22.18 7.51
C GLY A 556 21.03 -20.99 7.36
N TYR A 557 19.71 -21.14 7.56
CA TYR A 557 18.78 -20.01 7.54
C TYR A 557 18.81 -19.22 8.85
N GLU A 558 18.84 -17.90 8.76
CA GLU A 558 18.43 -17.03 9.85
C GLU A 558 16.90 -17.01 9.92
N VAL A 559 16.31 -17.65 10.93
CA VAL A 559 14.86 -17.69 11.12
C VAL A 559 14.42 -16.67 12.17
N LYS A 560 13.48 -15.79 11.78
CA LYS A 560 12.86 -14.78 12.65
C LYS A 560 11.37 -15.08 12.81
N HIS A 561 10.95 -15.36 14.04
CA HIS A 561 9.53 -15.43 14.37
C HIS A 561 8.98 -14.03 14.57
N VAL A 562 7.93 -13.70 13.84
CA VAL A 562 7.29 -12.38 13.83
C VAL A 562 5.84 -12.53 14.26
N THR A 563 5.40 -11.67 15.17
CA THR A 563 4.02 -11.65 15.68
C THR A 563 3.24 -10.48 15.09
N GLY A 564 1.91 -10.60 15.06
CA GLY A 564 1.02 -9.53 14.62
C GLY A 564 0.77 -9.50 13.10
N ARG A 565 0.39 -8.33 12.57
CA ARG A 565 -0.05 -8.15 11.18
C ARG A 565 1.07 -8.13 10.13
N ALA A 566 2.29 -8.51 10.51
CA ALA A 566 3.49 -8.34 9.68
C ALA A 566 3.52 -9.14 8.36
N PHE A 567 2.56 -10.07 8.13
CA PHE A 567 2.61 -10.98 6.97
C PHE A 567 1.69 -10.60 5.81
N GLY A 568 1.31 -9.33 5.74
CA GLY A 568 0.38 -8.82 4.73
C GLY A 568 -1.07 -9.25 4.99
N VAL A 569 -1.98 -8.58 4.32
CA VAL A 569 -3.42 -8.85 4.34
C VAL A 569 -3.84 -9.18 2.92
N THR A 570 -4.56 -10.28 2.70
CA THR A 570 -5.07 -10.64 1.37
C THR A 570 -6.60 -10.70 1.38
N ASN A 571 -7.22 -10.26 0.28
CA ASN A 571 -8.63 -10.48 0.03
C ASN A 571 -8.77 -11.32 -1.22
N ALA A 572 -9.69 -12.27 -1.24
CA ALA A 572 -9.86 -13.11 -2.40
C ALA A 572 -11.29 -13.63 -2.58
N ILE A 573 -11.59 -14.01 -3.82
CA ILE A 573 -12.85 -14.63 -4.24
C ILE A 573 -12.50 -15.89 -5.03
N LEU A 574 -13.09 -17.02 -4.64
CA LEU A 574 -12.89 -18.31 -5.26
C LEU A 574 -14.17 -18.84 -5.89
N ARG A 575 -14.10 -19.32 -7.13
CA ARG A 575 -15.20 -20.02 -7.77
C ARG A 575 -15.46 -21.35 -7.06
N VAL A 576 -16.71 -21.57 -6.65
CA VAL A 576 -17.21 -22.83 -6.11
C VAL A 576 -18.32 -23.39 -7.00
N LYS A 577 -18.84 -24.57 -6.67
CA LYS A 577 -19.83 -25.24 -7.50
C LYS A 577 -21.07 -24.38 -7.77
N ASP A 578 -21.58 -23.71 -6.73
CA ASP A 578 -22.86 -23.02 -6.76
C ASP A 578 -22.71 -21.48 -6.62
N GLY A 579 -21.56 -20.92 -7.07
CA GLY A 579 -21.32 -19.48 -6.97
C GLY A 579 -19.88 -19.12 -6.64
N TRP A 580 -19.72 -18.20 -5.71
CA TRP A 580 -18.46 -17.58 -5.30
C TRP A 580 -18.33 -17.58 -3.79
N ASP A 581 -17.23 -18.07 -3.27
CA ASP A 581 -16.83 -17.85 -1.88
C ASP A 581 -15.84 -16.71 -1.80
N GLY A 582 -16.14 -15.73 -0.96
CA GLY A 582 -15.26 -14.59 -0.66
C GLY A 582 -14.66 -14.73 0.73
N ALA A 583 -13.41 -14.28 0.89
CA ALA A 583 -12.78 -14.18 2.20
C ALA A 583 -11.95 -12.91 2.33
N ALA A 584 -12.16 -12.18 3.42
CA ALA A 584 -11.29 -11.12 3.89
C ALA A 584 -10.32 -11.66 4.94
N ASP A 585 -9.09 -11.19 4.92
CA ASP A 585 -8.01 -11.70 5.78
C ASP A 585 -8.29 -11.46 7.28
N PRO A 586 -8.16 -12.47 8.15
CA PRO A 586 -8.35 -12.29 9.60
C PRO A 586 -7.30 -11.35 10.23
N ARG A 587 -6.17 -11.11 9.55
CA ARG A 587 -5.19 -10.08 9.95
C ARG A 587 -5.69 -8.66 9.68
N GLY A 588 -6.66 -8.52 8.79
CA GLY A 588 -7.41 -7.30 8.47
C GLY A 588 -8.69 -7.14 9.27
N GLY A 589 -9.55 -6.20 8.88
CA GLY A 589 -10.86 -5.91 9.47
C GLY A 589 -11.98 -5.93 8.44
N GLY A 590 -11.75 -6.62 7.31
CA GLY A 590 -12.61 -6.62 6.14
C GLY A 590 -13.87 -7.46 6.24
N ALA A 591 -14.63 -7.46 5.16
CA ALA A 591 -15.81 -8.29 4.98
C ALA A 591 -15.88 -8.86 3.56
N ALA A 592 -16.63 -9.96 3.41
CA ALA A 592 -17.02 -10.54 2.13
C ALA A 592 -18.55 -10.56 2.03
N ILE A 593 -19.10 -9.95 1.00
CA ILE A 593 -20.56 -9.81 0.79
C ILE A 593 -20.93 -10.28 -0.61
N GLY A 594 -21.79 -11.28 -0.68
CA GLY A 594 -22.47 -11.77 -1.90
C GLY A 594 -23.97 -11.63 -1.80
N ASP A 595 -24.70 -12.10 -2.84
CA ASP A 595 -26.16 -12.16 -2.91
C ASP A 595 -26.74 -13.43 -2.28
#